data_f3b219ce142a78f713eed8ca231dacd7
#
_entry.id   f3b219ce142a78f713eed8ca231dacd7
#
_cell.length_a   1.000
_cell.length_b   1.000
_cell.length_c   1.000
_cell.angle_alpha   90.00
_cell.angle_beta   90.00
_cell.angle_gamma   90.00
#
_symmetry.space_group_name_H-M   'P 1'
#
loop_
_entity.id
_entity.type
_entity.pdbx_description
1 polymer ?
#
loop_
_entity_poly.entity_id
_entity_poly.type
_entity_poly.pdbx_seq_one_letter_code
_entity_poly.pdbx_strand_id
1 'polypeptide(L)'
;MKLFTQFALLCCLGLPLSAHAQSEFHLQQQTLANPDNEPAPVHPVPSPRQLKWQETEFYAFFHYGMNTYTGLEWGNGDENENRFAPTRVPNPEQWLQAAKDAGMRGGIAVIKHHDGFCLWPTATTTHNATSSSNPNAKQTNIPRDFAEAARKLNMKYGFYISPWDRNSALYGTDRYVKEVFLRQCLEAAQYGNDQFEMWFDGANGGNGYYGGQNKTINVGDADVYYDVPNLRDSVHKILPDCVMWGVGGEARWIGNEQGWAGETNW
;
A
#
# COMPACT_ATOMS: atom_id res chain seq x y z
N MET A 1 27.64 -36.04 69.73
CA MET A 1 26.63 -35.01 69.85
C MET A 1 26.05 -34.85 68.43
N LYS A 2 24.83 -35.32 68.23
CA LYS A 2 24.16 -35.41 66.92
C LYS A 2 23.42 -34.14 66.65
N LEU A 3 23.65 -33.52 65.51
CA LEU A 3 22.75 -32.50 64.96
C LEU A 3 22.08 -33.07 63.70
N PHE A 4 20.77 -33.23 63.80
CA PHE A 4 19.90 -33.55 62.68
C PHE A 4 19.55 -32.26 61.94
N THR A 5 19.85 -32.19 60.68
CA THR A 5 19.36 -31.15 59.81
C THR A 5 18.20 -31.72 58.96
N GLN A 6 17.01 -31.24 59.25
CA GLN A 6 15.81 -31.54 58.45
C GLN A 6 15.85 -30.79 57.10
N PHE A 7 15.86 -31.54 56.02
CA PHE A 7 15.57 -31.01 54.70
C PHE A 7 14.04 -30.98 54.52
N ALA A 8 13.47 -29.80 54.43
CA ALA A 8 12.10 -29.60 54.03
C ALA A 8 12.02 -29.75 52.53
N LEU A 9 11.35 -30.79 52.06
CA LEU A 9 11.03 -31.03 50.66
C LEU A 9 9.82 -30.14 50.26
N LEU A 10 10.10 -29.05 49.56
CA LEU A 10 9.06 -28.17 49.00
C LEU A 10 8.53 -28.83 47.72
N CYS A 11 7.41 -29.53 47.82
CA CYS A 11 6.67 -29.99 46.64
C CYS A 11 6.07 -28.79 45.95
N CYS A 12 6.69 -28.32 44.88
CA CYS A 12 6.04 -27.44 43.91
C CYS A 12 4.97 -28.25 43.18
N LEU A 13 3.74 -28.04 43.56
CA LEU A 13 2.59 -28.42 42.75
C LEU A 13 2.59 -27.57 41.46
N GLY A 14 3.30 -28.08 40.45
CA GLY A 14 3.17 -27.59 39.08
C GLY A 14 1.79 -27.96 38.55
N LEU A 15 0.90 -26.99 38.50
CA LEU A 15 -0.37 -27.13 37.81
C LEU A 15 -0.10 -27.36 36.32
N PRO A 16 -0.72 -28.35 35.68
CA PRO A 16 -0.57 -28.56 34.24
C PRO A 16 -1.44 -27.57 33.47
N LEU A 17 -0.98 -26.30 33.37
CA LEU A 17 -1.62 -25.31 32.50
C LEU A 17 -1.35 -25.57 31.00
N SER A 18 -0.42 -26.51 30.67
CA SER A 18 -0.09 -26.80 29.29
C SER A 18 -0.96 -27.87 28.62
N ALA A 19 -1.64 -28.73 29.40
CA ALA A 19 -2.39 -29.82 28.83
C ALA A 19 -3.74 -29.39 28.19
N HIS A 20 -4.37 -28.35 28.74
CA HIS A 20 -5.64 -27.82 28.15
C HIS A 20 -5.42 -27.07 26.86
N ALA A 21 -4.42 -26.21 26.80
CA ALA A 21 -4.08 -25.47 25.58
C ALA A 21 -3.66 -26.38 24.43
N GLN A 22 -2.90 -27.45 24.74
CA GLN A 22 -2.52 -28.45 23.72
C GLN A 22 -3.69 -29.30 23.25
N SER A 23 -4.67 -29.63 24.11
CA SER A 23 -5.82 -30.38 23.71
C SER A 23 -6.80 -29.57 22.85
N GLU A 24 -6.98 -28.28 23.13
CA GLU A 24 -7.77 -27.38 22.30
C GLU A 24 -7.12 -27.15 20.93
N PHE A 25 -5.81 -26.99 20.88
CA PHE A 25 -5.06 -26.84 19.62
C PHE A 25 -5.15 -28.12 18.77
N HIS A 26 -5.03 -29.29 19.35
CA HIS A 26 -5.19 -30.56 18.65
C HIS A 26 -6.62 -30.80 18.15
N LEU A 27 -7.62 -30.38 18.90
CA LEU A 27 -9.03 -30.47 18.48
C LEU A 27 -9.30 -29.55 17.29
N GLN A 28 -8.76 -28.33 17.28
CA GLN A 28 -8.88 -27.43 16.13
C GLN A 28 -8.17 -27.97 14.89
N GLN A 29 -6.96 -28.52 15.03
CA GLN A 29 -6.26 -29.15 13.90
C GLN A 29 -6.99 -30.39 13.36
N GLN A 30 -7.56 -31.21 14.21
CA GLN A 30 -8.34 -32.36 13.75
C GLN A 30 -9.64 -31.95 13.04
N THR A 31 -10.27 -30.86 13.47
CA THR A 31 -11.49 -30.34 12.83
C THR A 31 -11.18 -29.73 11.46
N LEU A 32 -10.02 -29.07 11.32
CA LEU A 32 -9.55 -28.52 10.05
C LEU A 32 -9.03 -29.59 9.06
N ALA A 33 -8.65 -30.77 9.54
CA ALA A 33 -8.13 -31.84 8.71
C ALA A 33 -9.22 -32.75 8.10
N ASN A 34 -10.49 -32.58 8.48
CA ASN A 34 -11.60 -33.35 7.94
C ASN A 34 -12.49 -32.44 7.06
N PRO A 35 -12.39 -32.53 5.72
CA PRO A 35 -13.14 -31.66 4.81
C PRO A 35 -14.68 -31.83 4.95
N ASP A 36 -15.15 -32.95 5.50
CA ASP A 36 -16.58 -33.15 5.74
C ASP A 36 -17.08 -32.43 7.00
N ASN A 37 -16.18 -31.86 7.81
CA ASN A 37 -16.48 -31.15 9.06
C ASN A 37 -15.90 -29.73 9.07
N GLU A 38 -15.76 -29.10 7.93
CA GLU A 38 -15.35 -27.70 7.91
C GLU A 38 -16.34 -26.85 8.71
N PRO A 39 -15.88 -26.09 9.72
CA PRO A 39 -16.76 -25.20 10.44
C PRO A 39 -17.30 -24.13 9.48
N ALA A 40 -18.55 -23.75 9.66
CA ALA A 40 -19.12 -22.64 8.89
C ALA A 40 -18.23 -21.39 9.05
N PRO A 41 -17.95 -20.67 7.95
CA PRO A 41 -17.10 -19.50 8.01
C PRO A 41 -17.67 -18.46 9.00
N VAL A 42 -16.79 -17.93 9.84
CA VAL A 42 -17.14 -16.84 10.75
C VAL A 42 -16.90 -15.52 10.02
N HIS A 43 -17.95 -14.69 9.93
CA HIS A 43 -17.84 -13.38 9.29
C HIS A 43 -17.06 -12.36 10.13
N PRO A 44 -16.29 -11.44 9.51
CA PRO A 44 -16.17 -11.24 8.05
C PRO A 44 -15.25 -12.27 7.38
N VAL A 45 -15.64 -12.73 6.20
CA VAL A 45 -14.81 -13.60 5.35
C VAL A 45 -14.19 -12.78 4.21
N PRO A 46 -13.00 -13.15 3.69
CA PRO A 46 -12.40 -12.48 2.54
C PRO A 46 -13.33 -12.50 1.33
N SER A 47 -13.42 -11.41 0.62
CA SER A 47 -14.09 -11.35 -0.68
C SER A 47 -13.29 -12.09 -1.74
N PRO A 48 -13.90 -12.49 -2.88
CA PRO A 48 -13.17 -13.13 -3.97
C PRO A 48 -11.97 -12.32 -4.48
N ARG A 49 -12.05 -10.97 -4.49
CA ARG A 49 -10.94 -10.11 -4.88
C ARG A 49 -9.79 -10.16 -3.87
N GLN A 50 -10.09 -10.21 -2.57
CA GLN A 50 -9.08 -10.34 -1.51
C GLN A 50 -8.37 -11.70 -1.57
N LEU A 51 -9.08 -12.78 -1.88
CA LEU A 51 -8.47 -14.10 -2.08
C LEU A 51 -7.53 -14.09 -3.28
N LYS A 52 -7.95 -13.54 -4.43
CA LYS A 52 -7.10 -13.39 -5.62
C LYS A 52 -5.87 -12.51 -5.35
N TRP A 53 -6.03 -11.48 -4.51
CA TRP A 53 -4.92 -10.63 -4.09
C TRP A 53 -3.92 -11.41 -3.24
N GLN A 54 -4.38 -12.16 -2.24
CA GLN A 54 -3.54 -13.03 -1.41
C GLN A 54 -2.75 -14.05 -2.22
N GLU A 55 -3.36 -14.64 -3.26
CA GLU A 55 -2.70 -15.60 -4.16
C GLU A 55 -1.53 -14.99 -4.93
N THR A 56 -1.41 -13.66 -4.96
CA THR A 56 -0.26 -13.00 -5.59
C THR A 56 1.02 -13.20 -4.77
N GLU A 57 0.93 -13.25 -3.46
CA GLU A 57 1.96 -13.57 -2.45
C GLU A 57 3.25 -12.74 -2.53
N PHE A 58 3.91 -12.74 -3.69
CA PHE A 58 5.22 -12.16 -3.89
C PHE A 58 5.22 -11.19 -5.07
N TYR A 59 5.35 -9.90 -4.79
CA TYR A 59 5.39 -8.83 -5.80
C TYR A 59 6.30 -7.68 -5.35
N ALA A 60 6.75 -6.86 -6.30
CA ALA A 60 7.70 -5.79 -6.09
C ALA A 60 7.00 -4.45 -5.89
N PHE A 61 7.66 -3.53 -5.15
CA PHE A 61 7.42 -2.11 -5.18
C PHE A 61 8.51 -1.39 -5.97
N PHE A 62 8.12 -0.46 -6.83
CA PHE A 62 9.04 0.34 -7.63
C PHE A 62 8.91 1.81 -7.25
N HIS A 63 9.85 2.28 -6.40
CA HIS A 63 9.97 3.66 -5.99
C HIS A 63 10.87 4.41 -6.97
N TYR A 64 10.27 4.92 -8.04
CA TYR A 64 10.93 5.78 -9.01
C TYR A 64 10.11 7.06 -9.14
N GLY A 65 10.71 8.22 -8.93
CA GLY A 65 10.00 9.49 -8.95
C GLY A 65 10.91 10.69 -8.69
N MET A 66 10.33 11.80 -8.23
CA MET A 66 11.07 13.00 -7.87
C MET A 66 12.20 12.69 -6.85
N ASN A 67 11.93 11.83 -5.88
CA ASN A 67 12.86 11.41 -4.83
C ASN A 67 14.15 10.79 -5.36
N THR A 68 14.11 10.11 -6.51
CA THR A 68 15.29 9.57 -7.20
C THR A 68 16.29 10.67 -7.56
N TYR A 69 15.81 11.91 -7.77
CA TYR A 69 16.61 13.05 -8.23
C TYR A 69 16.90 14.06 -7.13
N THR A 70 16.22 13.99 -6.01
CA THR A 70 16.45 14.88 -4.85
C THR A 70 17.29 14.20 -3.77
N GLY A 71 17.32 12.88 -3.72
CA GLY A 71 17.96 12.11 -2.65
C GLY A 71 17.22 12.22 -1.31
N LEU A 72 15.97 12.67 -1.32
CA LEU A 72 15.11 12.74 -0.15
C LEU A 72 14.21 11.49 -0.11
N GLU A 73 13.92 10.98 1.07
CA GLU A 73 12.95 9.90 1.25
C GLU A 73 11.55 10.39 0.87
N TRP A 74 11.17 11.55 1.39
CA TRP A 74 9.98 12.30 0.99
C TRP A 74 10.39 13.68 0.51
N GLY A 75 9.84 14.15 -0.60
CA GLY A 75 9.99 15.53 -1.01
C GLY A 75 9.21 16.48 -0.08
N ASN A 76 9.47 17.77 -0.17
CA ASN A 76 8.78 18.80 0.61
C ASN A 76 7.47 19.28 -0.04
N GLY A 77 7.30 18.98 -1.34
CA GLY A 77 6.20 19.47 -2.16
C GLY A 77 6.50 20.79 -2.88
N ASP A 78 7.71 21.33 -2.73
CA ASP A 78 8.18 22.55 -3.40
C ASP A 78 9.24 22.26 -4.47
N GLU A 79 9.45 20.98 -4.79
CA GLU A 79 10.42 20.57 -5.79
C GLU A 79 10.04 21.11 -7.18
N ASN A 80 10.99 21.80 -7.82
CA ASN A 80 10.78 22.24 -9.18
C ASN A 80 10.75 21.01 -10.12
N GLU A 81 9.81 20.98 -11.06
CA GLU A 81 9.58 19.86 -11.99
C GLU A 81 10.82 19.54 -12.84
N ASN A 82 11.70 20.53 -13.08
CA ASN A 82 12.95 20.33 -13.80
C ASN A 82 13.98 19.48 -13.05
N ARG A 83 13.78 19.24 -11.75
CA ARG A 83 14.61 18.28 -11.01
C ARG A 83 14.36 16.84 -11.46
N PHE A 84 13.16 16.55 -11.92
CA PHE A 84 12.86 15.26 -12.55
C PHE A 84 13.48 15.27 -13.96
N ALA A 85 14.73 14.84 -14.05
CA ALA A 85 15.56 14.93 -15.26
C ALA A 85 16.16 13.57 -15.67
N PRO A 86 15.34 12.60 -16.10
CA PRO A 86 15.82 11.30 -16.54
C PRO A 86 16.73 11.41 -17.75
N THR A 87 17.85 10.68 -17.73
CA THR A 87 18.83 10.65 -18.85
C THR A 87 18.31 9.87 -20.06
N ARG A 88 17.26 9.06 -19.85
CA ARG A 88 16.50 8.32 -20.88
C ARG A 88 15.05 8.21 -20.44
N VAL A 89 14.13 7.96 -21.35
CA VAL A 89 12.75 7.63 -21.01
C VAL A 89 12.77 6.40 -20.09
N PRO A 90 12.08 6.44 -18.93
CA PRO A 90 12.01 5.28 -18.03
C PRO A 90 11.48 4.03 -18.74
N ASN A 91 12.01 2.87 -18.38
CA ASN A 91 11.63 1.60 -18.99
C ASN A 91 11.05 0.62 -17.95
N PRO A 92 9.75 0.68 -17.66
CA PRO A 92 9.08 -0.23 -16.73
C PRO A 92 9.17 -1.71 -17.13
N GLU A 93 9.31 -2.03 -18.41
CA GLU A 93 9.47 -3.42 -18.84
C GLU A 93 10.75 -4.05 -18.27
N GLN A 94 11.85 -3.30 -18.25
CA GLN A 94 13.10 -3.77 -17.66
C GLN A 94 12.95 -4.00 -16.14
N TRP A 95 12.19 -3.16 -15.44
CA TRP A 95 11.97 -3.32 -14.00
C TRP A 95 11.16 -4.58 -13.70
N LEU A 96 10.04 -4.74 -14.41
CA LEU A 96 9.15 -5.91 -14.24
C LEU A 96 9.84 -7.20 -14.70
N GLN A 97 10.67 -7.16 -15.74
CA GLN A 97 11.44 -8.33 -16.15
C GLN A 97 12.39 -8.80 -15.03
N ALA A 98 13.10 -7.87 -14.40
CA ALA A 98 13.98 -8.20 -13.27
C ALA A 98 13.19 -8.81 -12.08
N ALA A 99 12.01 -8.27 -11.77
CA ALA A 99 11.13 -8.83 -10.75
C ALA A 99 10.63 -10.23 -11.13
N LYS A 100 10.23 -10.43 -12.38
CA LYS A 100 9.80 -11.73 -12.92
C LYS A 100 10.90 -12.78 -12.84
N ASP A 101 12.13 -12.40 -13.21
CA ASP A 101 13.30 -13.29 -13.15
C ASP A 101 13.64 -13.70 -11.70
N ALA A 102 13.26 -12.85 -10.72
CA ALA A 102 13.34 -13.15 -9.29
C ALA A 102 12.15 -13.99 -8.76
N GLY A 103 11.21 -14.39 -9.61
CA GLY A 103 10.04 -15.20 -9.23
C GLY A 103 8.84 -14.39 -8.73
N MET A 104 8.85 -13.07 -8.84
CA MET A 104 7.72 -12.22 -8.47
C MET A 104 6.58 -12.33 -9.48
N ARG A 105 5.34 -12.25 -8.99
CA ARG A 105 4.12 -12.41 -9.78
C ARG A 105 3.50 -11.09 -10.24
N GLY A 106 3.97 -9.99 -9.68
CA GLY A 106 3.44 -8.66 -9.99
C GLY A 106 4.34 -7.53 -9.51
N GLY A 107 3.85 -6.31 -9.68
CA GLY A 107 4.52 -5.12 -9.19
C GLY A 107 3.57 -3.95 -8.95
N ILE A 108 3.94 -3.10 -8.00
CA ILE A 108 3.30 -1.83 -7.70
C ILE A 108 4.25 -0.70 -8.13
N ALA A 109 3.80 0.16 -9.02
CA ALA A 109 4.53 1.39 -9.35
C ALA A 109 4.06 2.53 -8.47
N VAL A 110 4.99 3.21 -7.80
CA VAL A 110 4.71 4.49 -7.15
C VAL A 110 4.57 5.55 -8.23
N ILE A 111 3.33 5.98 -8.51
CA ILE A 111 3.07 6.95 -9.57
C ILE A 111 2.90 8.38 -9.03
N LYS A 112 2.59 8.52 -7.74
CA LYS A 112 2.62 9.76 -6.98
C LYS A 112 3.02 9.48 -5.55
N HIS A 113 4.10 10.10 -5.07
CA HIS A 113 4.53 10.03 -3.66
C HIS A 113 4.01 11.25 -2.86
N HIS A 114 4.43 11.41 -1.61
CA HIS A 114 3.97 12.47 -0.70
C HIS A 114 4.34 13.89 -1.17
N ASP A 115 5.36 14.04 -2.01
CA ASP A 115 5.71 15.32 -2.64
C ASP A 115 4.62 15.85 -3.59
N GLY A 116 3.66 15.02 -3.97
CA GLY A 116 2.58 15.38 -4.88
C GLY A 116 2.96 15.29 -6.36
N PHE A 117 4.21 14.91 -6.69
CA PHE A 117 4.68 14.84 -8.08
C PHE A 117 4.11 13.63 -8.81
N CYS A 118 3.38 13.89 -9.90
CA CYS A 118 2.72 12.84 -10.67
C CYS A 118 3.58 12.38 -11.85
N LEU A 119 3.75 11.06 -12.00
CA LEU A 119 4.52 10.45 -13.09
C LEU A 119 3.71 10.19 -14.36
N TRP A 120 2.62 10.93 -14.56
CA TRP A 120 1.77 10.90 -15.75
C TRP A 120 1.20 12.29 -16.03
N PRO A 121 0.68 12.54 -17.25
CA PRO A 121 0.07 13.81 -17.62
C PRO A 121 -1.32 13.96 -17.01
N THR A 122 -1.37 14.11 -15.67
CA THR A 122 -2.64 14.33 -14.96
C THR A 122 -3.25 15.68 -15.31
N ALA A 123 -4.58 15.74 -15.33
CA ALA A 123 -5.30 16.99 -15.51
C ALA A 123 -5.45 17.80 -14.20
N THR A 124 -5.06 17.23 -13.04
CA THR A 124 -5.36 17.80 -11.72
C THR A 124 -4.30 18.77 -11.21
N THR A 125 -3.08 18.69 -11.72
CA THR A 125 -1.96 19.54 -11.30
C THR A 125 -0.93 19.68 -12.42
N THR A 126 -0.19 20.80 -12.39
CA THR A 126 1.01 21.00 -13.23
C THR A 126 2.26 20.40 -12.58
N HIS A 127 2.18 19.95 -11.32
CA HIS A 127 3.29 19.28 -10.64
C HIS A 127 3.40 17.83 -11.10
N ASN A 128 3.89 17.65 -12.33
CA ASN A 128 3.98 16.35 -12.99
C ASN A 128 5.15 16.27 -13.98
N ALA A 129 5.48 15.06 -14.41
CA ALA A 129 6.62 14.77 -15.27
C ALA A 129 6.61 15.55 -16.59
N THR A 130 5.43 15.78 -17.18
CA THR A 130 5.34 16.47 -18.48
C THR A 130 5.59 17.98 -18.40
N SER A 131 5.56 18.56 -17.21
CA SER A 131 5.88 19.97 -16.94
C SER A 131 7.38 20.23 -16.85
N SER A 132 8.22 19.19 -16.71
CA SER A 132 9.67 19.33 -16.77
C SER A 132 10.14 19.83 -18.16
N SER A 133 11.21 20.62 -18.19
CA SER A 133 11.87 20.98 -19.44
C SER A 133 12.65 19.83 -20.09
N ASN A 134 12.94 18.76 -19.32
CA ASN A 134 13.68 17.60 -19.80
C ASN A 134 12.85 16.80 -20.84
N PRO A 135 13.41 16.53 -22.04
CA PRO A 135 12.66 15.86 -23.12
C PRO A 135 12.24 14.42 -22.78
N ASN A 136 13.00 13.70 -21.95
CA ASN A 136 12.64 12.35 -21.52
C ASN A 136 11.56 12.37 -20.45
N ALA A 137 11.58 13.37 -19.55
CA ALA A 137 10.51 13.59 -18.58
C ALA A 137 9.17 13.87 -19.25
N LYS A 138 9.17 14.69 -20.30
CA LYS A 138 7.95 15.00 -21.08
C LYS A 138 7.30 13.78 -21.72
N GLN A 139 8.05 12.73 -21.96
CA GLN A 139 7.57 11.46 -22.54
C GLN A 139 7.17 10.44 -21.45
N THR A 140 7.45 10.75 -20.19
CA THR A 140 7.17 9.84 -19.07
C THR A 140 5.67 9.72 -18.82
N ASN A 141 5.17 8.49 -18.83
CA ASN A 141 3.84 8.12 -18.38
C ASN A 141 3.93 6.72 -17.74
N ILE A 142 4.40 6.72 -16.48
CA ILE A 142 4.65 5.45 -15.78
C ILE A 142 3.41 4.57 -15.70
N PRO A 143 2.19 5.05 -15.35
CA PRO A 143 1.04 4.16 -15.29
C PRO A 143 0.77 3.45 -16.62
N ARG A 144 0.85 4.16 -17.75
CA ARG A 144 0.66 3.55 -19.08
C ARG A 144 1.73 2.49 -19.36
N ASP A 145 3.00 2.91 -19.28
CA ASP A 145 4.13 2.08 -19.69
C ASP A 145 4.30 0.85 -18.77
N PHE A 146 3.98 1.01 -17.49
CA PHE A 146 4.00 -0.07 -16.49
C PHE A 146 2.89 -1.11 -16.75
N ALA A 147 1.66 -0.63 -17.00
CA ALA A 147 0.52 -1.49 -17.31
C ALA A 147 0.75 -2.28 -18.59
N GLU A 148 1.26 -1.63 -19.66
CA GLU A 148 1.59 -2.28 -20.93
C GLU A 148 2.68 -3.34 -20.75
N ALA A 149 3.75 -3.01 -20.02
CA ALA A 149 4.83 -3.93 -19.72
C ALA A 149 4.37 -5.14 -18.89
N ALA A 150 3.53 -4.92 -17.88
CA ALA A 150 2.99 -5.99 -17.05
C ALA A 150 2.17 -7.00 -17.88
N ARG A 151 1.29 -6.50 -18.73
CA ARG A 151 0.51 -7.36 -19.65
C ARG A 151 1.40 -8.16 -20.60
N LYS A 152 2.40 -7.49 -21.20
CA LYS A 152 3.37 -8.14 -22.09
C LYS A 152 4.12 -9.28 -21.39
N LEU A 153 4.47 -9.08 -20.12
CA LEU A 153 5.19 -10.05 -19.30
C LEU A 153 4.28 -11.05 -18.57
N ASN A 154 2.96 -10.95 -18.73
CA ASN A 154 1.97 -11.72 -17.99
C ASN A 154 2.19 -11.63 -16.46
N MET A 155 2.36 -10.40 -15.96
CA MET A 155 2.49 -10.07 -14.56
C MET A 155 1.29 -9.25 -14.10
N LYS A 156 0.93 -9.37 -12.82
CA LYS A 156 -0.05 -8.49 -12.19
C LYS A 156 0.58 -7.11 -11.95
N TYR A 157 -0.24 -6.06 -11.94
CA TYR A 157 0.23 -4.71 -11.66
C TYR A 157 -0.79 -3.90 -10.88
N GLY A 158 -0.27 -2.93 -10.16
CA GLY A 158 -1.05 -1.96 -9.43
C GLY A 158 -0.30 -0.65 -9.29
N PHE A 159 -0.95 0.34 -8.68
CA PHE A 159 -0.37 1.66 -8.49
C PHE A 159 -0.47 2.12 -7.05
N TYR A 160 0.61 2.75 -6.58
CA TYR A 160 0.64 3.50 -5.34
C TYR A 160 0.40 4.98 -5.66
N ILE A 161 -0.60 5.55 -5.00
CA ILE A 161 -0.96 6.97 -5.09
C ILE A 161 -1.06 7.52 -3.67
N SER A 162 -0.11 8.35 -3.25
CA SER A 162 -0.20 8.97 -1.95
C SER A 162 -1.45 9.83 -1.82
N PRO A 163 -2.31 9.59 -0.82
CA PRO A 163 -3.39 10.51 -0.46
C PRO A 163 -2.85 11.85 0.06
N TRP A 164 -1.72 11.81 0.79
CA TRP A 164 -1.03 13.01 1.22
C TRP A 164 -0.33 13.69 0.05
N ASP A 165 -0.57 14.98 -0.08
CA ASP A 165 -0.03 15.80 -1.17
C ASP A 165 0.55 17.09 -0.59
N ARG A 166 1.86 17.09 -0.44
CA ARG A 166 2.60 18.20 0.16
C ARG A 166 2.70 19.43 -0.76
N ASN A 167 2.46 19.25 -2.06
CA ASN A 167 2.46 20.34 -3.05
C ASN A 167 1.13 21.09 -3.09
N SER A 168 0.00 20.38 -3.05
CA SER A 168 -1.31 20.94 -3.32
C SER A 168 -1.75 21.99 -2.30
N ALA A 169 -2.05 23.20 -2.77
CA ALA A 169 -2.64 24.27 -1.94
C ALA A 169 -4.04 23.92 -1.41
N LEU A 170 -4.72 22.94 -2.02
CA LEU A 170 -6.05 22.48 -1.64
C LEU A 170 -6.02 21.40 -0.55
N TYR A 171 -4.85 20.81 -0.24
CA TYR A 171 -4.76 19.73 0.74
C TYR A 171 -5.36 20.15 2.09
N GLY A 172 -6.08 19.24 2.72
CA GLY A 172 -6.83 19.48 3.96
C GLY A 172 -8.24 20.05 3.74
N THR A 173 -8.71 20.14 2.49
CA THR A 173 -10.07 20.59 2.15
C THR A 173 -10.84 19.52 1.37
N ASP A 174 -12.19 19.59 1.40
CA ASP A 174 -13.06 18.72 0.58
C ASP A 174 -12.77 18.86 -0.94
N ARG A 175 -12.31 20.03 -1.36
CA ARG A 175 -11.95 20.26 -2.77
C ARG A 175 -10.76 19.42 -3.19
N TYR A 176 -9.76 19.26 -2.32
CA TYR A 176 -8.64 18.35 -2.59
C TYR A 176 -9.13 16.94 -2.87
N VAL A 177 -9.99 16.42 -2.01
CA VAL A 177 -10.52 15.06 -2.15
C VAL A 177 -11.25 14.88 -3.46
N LYS A 178 -12.17 15.80 -3.81
CA LYS A 178 -13.05 15.70 -4.97
C LYS A 178 -12.38 16.08 -6.30
N GLU A 179 -11.57 17.15 -6.29
CA GLU A 179 -11.03 17.75 -7.51
C GLU A 179 -9.61 17.25 -7.85
N VAL A 180 -8.89 16.70 -6.86
CA VAL A 180 -7.50 16.22 -7.03
C VAL A 180 -7.41 14.72 -6.79
N PHE A 181 -7.54 14.27 -5.53
CA PHE A 181 -7.21 12.90 -5.16
C PHE A 181 -8.10 11.85 -5.85
N LEU A 182 -9.42 11.99 -5.73
CA LEU A 182 -10.35 11.06 -6.40
C LEU A 182 -10.13 11.05 -7.91
N ARG A 183 -9.92 12.21 -8.54
CA ARG A 183 -9.67 12.29 -9.99
C ARG A 183 -8.38 11.58 -10.37
N GLN A 184 -7.30 11.75 -9.62
CA GLN A 184 -6.04 11.05 -9.83
C GLN A 184 -6.20 9.53 -9.74
N CYS A 185 -6.97 9.03 -8.76
CA CYS A 185 -7.29 7.61 -8.65
C CYS A 185 -8.09 7.10 -9.87
N LEU A 186 -9.07 7.88 -10.35
CA LEU A 186 -9.86 7.53 -11.53
C LEU A 186 -9.05 7.60 -12.83
N GLU A 187 -8.14 8.58 -12.97
CA GLU A 187 -7.20 8.63 -14.09
C GLU A 187 -6.30 7.38 -14.10
N ALA A 188 -5.75 6.99 -12.94
CA ALA A 188 -4.93 5.80 -12.82
C ALA A 188 -5.72 4.52 -13.13
N ALA A 189 -6.98 4.45 -12.73
CA ALA A 189 -7.86 3.32 -13.03
C ALA A 189 -8.11 3.13 -14.53
N GLN A 190 -7.97 4.17 -15.36
CA GLN A 190 -8.17 4.09 -16.82
C GLN A 190 -7.00 3.41 -17.56
N TYR A 191 -5.84 3.20 -16.92
CA TYR A 191 -4.70 2.52 -17.56
C TYR A 191 -4.88 1.00 -17.69
N GLY A 192 -6.06 0.49 -17.36
CA GLY A 192 -6.51 -0.88 -17.61
C GLY A 192 -7.45 -1.39 -16.52
N ASN A 193 -8.27 -2.36 -16.87
CA ASN A 193 -9.28 -2.95 -16.00
C ASN A 193 -8.79 -4.19 -15.23
N ASP A 194 -7.51 -4.48 -15.29
CA ASP A 194 -6.83 -5.66 -14.76
C ASP A 194 -5.82 -5.35 -13.64
N GLN A 195 -5.91 -4.15 -13.05
CA GLN A 195 -5.14 -3.78 -11.86
C GLN A 195 -5.57 -4.64 -10.67
N PHE A 196 -4.61 -5.25 -9.96
CA PHE A 196 -4.92 -6.11 -8.82
C PHE A 196 -4.95 -5.34 -7.49
N GLU A 197 -4.28 -4.19 -7.42
CA GLU A 197 -4.14 -3.40 -6.21
C GLU A 197 -3.97 -1.90 -6.49
N MET A 198 -4.61 -1.08 -5.66
CA MET A 198 -4.36 0.34 -5.55
C MET A 198 -3.93 0.65 -4.11
N TRP A 199 -2.74 1.24 -3.96
CA TRP A 199 -2.06 1.40 -2.67
C TRP A 199 -2.06 2.84 -2.19
N PHE A 200 -2.55 3.07 -0.97
CA PHE A 200 -2.66 4.38 -0.37
C PHE A 200 -1.87 4.45 0.94
N ASP A 201 -0.94 5.37 1.03
CA ASP A 201 -0.03 5.56 2.15
C ASP A 201 0.11 7.05 2.47
N GLY A 202 0.48 7.39 3.73
CA GLY A 202 0.62 8.77 4.16
C GLY A 202 -0.71 9.50 4.37
N ALA A 203 -1.77 8.78 4.69
CA ALA A 203 -3.13 9.32 4.75
C ALA A 203 -3.36 10.39 5.83
N ASN A 204 -2.55 10.43 6.89
CA ASN A 204 -2.78 11.34 8.03
C ASN A 204 -2.35 12.79 7.75
N GLY A 205 -1.57 13.02 6.70
CA GLY A 205 -0.96 14.31 6.39
C GLY A 205 0.27 14.62 7.26
N GLY A 206 0.64 15.87 7.35
CA GLY A 206 1.82 16.33 8.07
C GLY A 206 2.25 17.73 7.63
N ASN A 207 3.55 18.04 7.77
CA ASN A 207 4.12 19.27 7.28
C ASN A 207 4.29 19.24 5.75
N GLY A 208 4.18 20.37 5.10
CA GLY A 208 4.33 20.47 3.64
C GLY A 208 4.33 21.89 3.13
N TYR A 209 4.68 22.04 1.86
CA TYR A 209 4.69 23.29 1.14
C TYR A 209 3.29 23.87 0.95
N TYR A 210 2.33 23.04 0.51
CA TYR A 210 0.92 23.37 0.34
C TYR A 210 0.70 24.68 -0.43
N GLY A 211 1.34 24.81 -1.60
CA GLY A 211 1.25 26.02 -2.42
C GLY A 211 1.86 27.28 -1.79
N GLY A 212 2.89 27.12 -0.97
CA GLY A 212 3.59 28.22 -0.28
C GLY A 212 3.08 28.52 1.13
N GLN A 213 2.09 27.77 1.63
CA GLN A 213 1.57 28.00 2.99
C GLN A 213 2.54 27.52 4.08
N ASN A 214 3.41 26.55 3.78
CA ASN A 214 4.47 26.03 4.67
C ASN A 214 3.96 25.72 6.09
N LYS A 215 2.99 24.84 6.20
CA LYS A 215 2.30 24.52 7.46
C LYS A 215 2.20 23.01 7.70
N THR A 216 1.65 22.64 8.83
CA THR A 216 1.26 21.25 9.13
C THR A 216 -0.26 21.12 8.97
N ILE A 217 -0.70 20.12 8.21
CA ILE A 217 -2.12 19.77 8.05
C ILE A 217 -2.28 18.31 8.45
N ASN A 218 -3.09 18.07 9.49
CA ASN A 218 -3.52 16.74 9.89
C ASN A 218 -5.00 16.62 9.56
N VAL A 219 -5.37 15.55 8.88
CA VAL A 219 -6.74 15.38 8.36
C VAL A 219 -7.68 14.68 9.35
N GLY A 220 -7.17 14.25 10.51
CA GLY A 220 -7.95 13.53 11.51
C GLY A 220 -8.27 12.10 11.07
N ASP A 221 -9.55 11.75 11.05
CA ASP A 221 -10.00 10.46 10.54
C ASP A 221 -9.87 10.42 9.01
N ALA A 222 -8.92 9.62 8.53
CA ALA A 222 -8.60 9.52 7.11
C ALA A 222 -9.78 8.93 6.29
N ASP A 223 -10.51 7.97 6.84
CA ASP A 223 -11.62 7.34 6.15
C ASP A 223 -12.77 8.34 5.90
N VAL A 224 -12.99 9.23 6.87
CA VAL A 224 -13.96 10.32 6.76
C VAL A 224 -13.48 11.40 5.80
N TYR A 225 -12.23 11.86 5.98
CA TYR A 225 -11.69 12.97 5.17
C TYR A 225 -11.62 12.63 3.68
N TYR A 226 -11.11 11.44 3.33
CA TYR A 226 -10.99 11.03 1.93
C TYR A 226 -12.28 10.47 1.32
N ASP A 227 -13.39 10.46 2.07
CA ASP A 227 -14.67 9.91 1.62
C ASP A 227 -14.50 8.49 1.05
N VAL A 228 -13.90 7.63 1.87
CA VAL A 228 -13.47 6.28 1.48
C VAL A 228 -14.59 5.44 0.86
N PRO A 229 -15.84 5.47 1.34
CA PRO A 229 -16.92 4.75 0.68
C PRO A 229 -17.11 5.17 -0.78
N ASN A 230 -17.12 6.48 -1.07
CA ASN A 230 -17.27 7.00 -2.43
C ASN A 230 -16.02 6.72 -3.29
N LEU A 231 -14.82 6.84 -2.71
CA LEU A 231 -13.56 6.49 -3.38
C LEU A 231 -13.61 5.02 -3.84
N ARG A 232 -13.92 4.11 -2.92
CA ARG A 232 -14.01 2.67 -3.19
C ARG A 232 -15.06 2.36 -4.26
N ASP A 233 -16.27 2.86 -4.10
CA ASP A 233 -17.36 2.63 -5.05
C ASP A 233 -17.03 3.16 -6.44
N SER A 234 -16.33 4.30 -6.52
CA SER A 234 -15.91 4.90 -7.78
C SER A 234 -14.81 4.12 -8.48
N VAL A 235 -13.82 3.64 -7.72
CA VAL A 235 -12.74 2.79 -8.26
C VAL A 235 -13.29 1.44 -8.70
N HIS A 236 -14.13 0.78 -7.88
CA HIS A 236 -14.67 -0.55 -8.21
C HIS A 236 -15.65 -0.56 -9.39
N LYS A 237 -16.24 0.56 -9.76
CA LYS A 237 -17.00 0.66 -11.04
C LYS A 237 -16.09 0.44 -12.26
N ILE A 238 -14.81 0.76 -12.16
CA ILE A 238 -13.82 0.61 -13.24
C ILE A 238 -13.01 -0.67 -13.02
N LEU A 239 -12.62 -0.94 -11.79
CA LEU A 239 -11.71 -2.01 -11.36
C LEU A 239 -12.39 -2.93 -10.33
N PRO A 240 -13.34 -3.79 -10.73
CA PRO A 240 -14.12 -4.59 -9.77
C PRO A 240 -13.28 -5.61 -8.99
N ASP A 241 -12.16 -6.06 -9.52
CA ASP A 241 -11.26 -7.03 -8.90
C ASP A 241 -10.05 -6.40 -8.18
N CYS A 242 -9.92 -5.07 -8.20
CA CYS A 242 -8.83 -4.35 -7.54
C CYS A 242 -9.03 -4.31 -6.02
N VAL A 243 -8.00 -4.62 -5.25
CA VAL A 243 -7.98 -4.43 -3.80
C VAL A 243 -7.44 -3.06 -3.45
N MET A 244 -8.09 -2.36 -2.54
CA MET A 244 -7.63 -1.09 -2.02
C MET A 244 -6.89 -1.32 -0.70
N TRP A 245 -5.60 -1.03 -0.71
CA TRP A 245 -4.73 -1.19 0.44
C TRP A 245 -4.53 0.15 1.18
N GLY A 246 -4.52 0.11 2.50
CA GLY A 246 -4.38 1.28 3.36
C GLY A 246 -5.71 2.00 3.57
N VAL A 247 -5.80 3.25 3.16
CA VAL A 247 -7.08 3.97 3.12
C VAL A 247 -8.03 3.24 2.18
N GLY A 248 -9.18 2.84 2.70
CA GLY A 248 -10.13 2.04 1.91
C GLY A 248 -10.45 0.68 2.53
N GLY A 249 -9.57 0.18 3.39
CA GLY A 249 -9.86 -0.90 4.33
C GLY A 249 -10.09 -2.30 3.77
N GLU A 250 -9.76 -2.59 2.50
CA GLU A 250 -9.87 -3.96 1.96
C GLU A 250 -8.64 -4.80 2.28
N ALA A 251 -7.47 -4.18 2.34
CA ALA A 251 -6.27 -4.75 2.93
C ALA A 251 -5.62 -3.68 3.82
N ARG A 252 -5.28 -4.04 5.04
CA ARG A 252 -4.71 -3.12 6.02
C ARG A 252 -3.28 -3.50 6.35
N TRP A 253 -2.50 -2.52 6.73
CA TRP A 253 -1.19 -2.74 7.30
C TRP A 253 -1.31 -3.10 8.78
N ILE A 254 -0.81 -4.27 9.18
CA ILE A 254 -0.81 -4.75 10.56
C ILE A 254 0.59 -4.77 11.19
N GLY A 255 1.58 -4.25 10.51
CA GLY A 255 2.96 -4.11 11.00
C GLY A 255 3.24 -2.70 11.56
N ASN A 256 4.50 -2.38 11.58
CA ASN A 256 5.04 -1.06 11.90
C ASN A 256 6.40 -0.89 11.20
N GLU A 257 6.93 0.34 11.22
CA GLU A 257 8.23 0.64 10.60
C GLU A 257 9.42 -0.08 11.27
N GLN A 258 9.23 -0.63 12.46
CA GLN A 258 10.25 -1.42 13.17
C GLN A 258 10.32 -2.88 12.68
N GLY A 259 9.39 -3.32 11.84
CA GLY A 259 9.38 -4.63 11.20
C GLY A 259 8.87 -5.78 12.08
N TRP A 260 8.05 -5.49 13.08
CA TRP A 260 7.39 -6.52 13.90
C TRP A 260 5.88 -6.28 13.99
N ALA A 261 5.14 -7.33 14.26
CA ALA A 261 3.69 -7.26 14.52
C ALA A 261 3.38 -7.60 15.97
N GLY A 262 2.24 -7.13 16.49
CA GLY A 262 1.76 -7.50 17.82
C GLY A 262 1.35 -8.97 17.91
N GLU A 263 1.12 -9.46 19.11
CA GLU A 263 0.69 -10.86 19.34
C GLU A 263 -0.70 -11.14 18.76
N THR A 264 -1.57 -10.12 18.73
CA THR A 264 -2.91 -10.19 18.15
C THR A 264 -3.13 -9.01 17.22
N ASN A 265 -3.42 -9.27 15.95
CA ASN A 265 -3.65 -8.26 14.91
C ASN A 265 -4.92 -8.62 14.13
N TRP A 266 -6.05 -8.19 14.67
CA TRP A 266 -7.38 -8.42 14.09
C TRP A 266 -7.85 -7.24 13.24
#